data_790686dae4c61c1d55851acd7c526fd5
#
_entry.id   790686dae4c61c1d55851acd7c526fd5
#
_cell.length_a   1.000
_cell.length_b   1.000
_cell.length_c   1.000
_cell.angle_alpha   90.00
_cell.angle_beta   90.00
_cell.angle_gamma   90.00
#
_symmetry.space_group_name_H-M   'P 1'
#
loop_
_entity.id
_entity.type
_entity.pdbx_description
1 polymer ?
#
loop_
_entity_poly.entity_id
_entity_poly.type
_entity_poly.pdbx_seq_one_letter_code
_entity_poly.pdbx_strand_id
1 'polypeptide(L)'
;MKNQMYITLLILPLLATGCGGRKETAQTMPVPEISVARPTVQNITLTKEYPGYMTSEKTVDLVGRVSGTLQTIAYAPGSRVRQGQVLFVIEPTVYQDNVRQAEAELNTARANLEYAQNNYTRMQEAMKSDAVSRIQVLQAQSNVATSQAAVSNAEAALNTARTNLSYCTVRAPFDGTVSRNLVDAGGYVGGSVQPVTLATIYKDDHLYTYFNVADNQWLSMLMQQGDSIPRQVSVSLGKDELLTYPAQLDYLSPNVDLNTGTLNIRARLDNPKGLLKSGLYVSITLPYGEQQQAILLPDASIGTDQLGKYIYVVNDSNIVRYRHIETGQLIGDSLRQIRAGITPRERYVTKALMKVRDGMKVHPIDN
;
A
#
# COMPACT_ATOMS: atom_id res chain seq x y z
N MET A 1 -32.29 56.56 63.38
CA MET A 1 -33.10 57.81 63.23
C MET A 1 -34.17 57.44 62.23
N LYS A 2 -35.42 57.21 62.70
CA LYS A 2 -36.61 58.06 62.57
C LYS A 2 -36.98 58.35 61.11
N ASN A 3 -38.13 58.08 60.53
CA ASN A 3 -39.53 58.05 61.03
C ASN A 3 -40.37 57.36 59.92
N GLN A 4 -41.26 56.48 60.21
CA GLN A 4 -42.74 56.63 60.37
C GLN A 4 -43.42 57.18 59.07
N MET A 5 -44.31 56.36 58.45
CA MET A 5 -45.75 56.20 58.83
C MET A 5 -46.64 57.09 57.98
N TYR A 6 -47.55 56.56 57.22
CA TYR A 6 -49.01 56.75 57.36
C TYR A 6 -49.78 55.84 56.33
N ILE A 7 -50.67 55.12 56.94
CA ILE A 7 -51.87 54.44 56.52
C ILE A 7 -52.83 55.40 55.82
N THR A 8 -53.47 55.01 54.72
CA THR A 8 -54.85 55.39 54.43
C THR A 8 -55.60 54.27 53.74
N LEU A 9 -56.51 53.71 54.43
CA LEU A 9 -57.62 52.80 54.17
C LEU A 9 -58.67 53.55 53.36
N LEU A 10 -59.15 52.98 52.22
CA LEU A 10 -60.44 53.37 51.62
C LEU A 10 -61.16 52.13 51.05
N ILE A 11 -62.36 51.99 51.45
CA ILE A 11 -63.34 50.92 51.35
C ILE A 11 -64.12 51.01 50.05
N LEU A 12 -64.25 49.80 49.29
CA LEU A 12 -65.42 49.18 48.65
C LEU A 12 -66.36 50.05 47.79
N PRO A 13 -66.89 49.62 46.59
CA PRO A 13 -67.86 48.51 46.64
C PRO A 13 -67.75 47.45 45.50
N LEU A 14 -68.28 46.27 45.81
CA LEU A 14 -68.78 45.19 45.07
C LEU A 14 -69.62 45.60 43.82
N LEU A 15 -69.28 45.07 42.64
CA LEU A 15 -70.29 44.83 41.63
C LEU A 15 -70.02 43.49 40.98
N ALA A 16 -70.84 42.52 41.25
CA ALA A 16 -71.00 41.24 40.63
C ALA A 16 -71.62 41.45 39.23
N THR A 17 -70.95 41.02 38.15
CA THR A 17 -71.62 40.75 36.85
C THR A 17 -70.93 39.64 36.11
N GLY A 18 -71.64 38.54 35.91
CA GLY A 18 -71.64 37.83 34.64
C GLY A 18 -70.65 36.71 34.48
N CYS A 19 -71.02 35.48 34.86
CA CYS A 19 -70.58 34.22 34.25
C CYS A 19 -70.91 34.28 32.73
N GLY A 20 -69.93 34.62 31.89
CA GLY A 20 -69.95 34.33 30.48
C GLY A 20 -68.95 33.17 30.22
N GLY A 21 -69.44 31.93 30.16
CA GLY A 21 -68.68 30.77 29.75
C GLY A 21 -68.09 30.97 28.37
N ARG A 22 -66.83 31.41 28.30
CA ARG A 22 -66.03 31.39 27.09
C ARG A 22 -65.72 29.90 26.80
N LYS A 23 -66.47 29.28 25.96
CA LYS A 23 -66.06 28.02 25.34
C LYS A 23 -64.69 28.28 24.73
N GLU A 24 -63.60 27.83 25.37
CA GLU A 24 -62.35 27.64 24.70
C GLU A 24 -62.58 26.69 23.54
N THR A 25 -62.81 27.23 22.35
CA THR A 25 -62.61 26.50 21.13
C THR A 25 -61.16 26.06 21.16
N ALA A 26 -60.97 24.80 21.48
CA ALA A 26 -59.67 24.15 21.25
C ALA A 26 -59.28 24.47 19.81
N GLN A 27 -58.35 25.40 19.62
CA GLN A 27 -57.71 25.59 18.33
C GLN A 27 -57.06 24.27 17.99
N THR A 28 -57.71 23.48 17.15
CA THR A 28 -57.11 22.34 16.51
C THR A 28 -55.92 22.90 15.72
N MET A 29 -54.70 22.76 16.30
CA MET A 29 -53.48 23.08 15.55
C MET A 29 -53.54 22.39 14.22
N PRO A 30 -53.30 23.10 13.13
CA PRO A 30 -53.34 22.48 11.80
C PRO A 30 -52.36 21.31 11.78
N VAL A 31 -52.83 20.17 11.31
CA VAL A 31 -52.01 18.97 11.21
C VAL A 31 -50.80 19.31 10.32
N PRO A 32 -49.58 19.19 10.82
CA PRO A 32 -48.42 19.64 10.05
C PRO A 32 -48.21 18.75 8.83
N GLU A 33 -47.88 19.40 7.72
CA GLU A 33 -47.44 18.74 6.49
C GLU A 33 -46.01 18.27 6.61
N ILE A 34 -45.78 16.99 6.36
CA ILE A 34 -44.47 16.35 6.49
C ILE A 34 -44.15 15.55 5.25
N SER A 35 -42.95 15.80 4.67
CA SER A 35 -42.46 15.02 3.53
C SER A 35 -42.12 13.59 3.94
N VAL A 36 -42.69 12.65 3.25
CA VAL A 36 -42.46 11.21 3.42
C VAL A 36 -41.98 10.57 2.14
N ALA A 37 -41.27 9.45 2.24
CA ALA A 37 -40.89 8.63 1.12
C ALA A 37 -40.91 7.14 1.51
N ARG A 38 -40.82 6.27 0.54
CA ARG A 38 -40.57 4.84 0.76
C ARG A 38 -39.09 4.56 0.60
N PRO A 39 -38.54 3.56 1.32
CA PRO A 39 -37.15 3.13 1.14
C PRO A 39 -36.83 2.76 -0.31
N THR A 40 -35.65 3.10 -0.75
CA THR A 40 -35.11 2.60 -2.03
C THR A 40 -34.59 1.18 -1.81
N VAL A 41 -34.94 0.28 -2.73
CA VAL A 41 -34.47 -1.12 -2.71
C VAL A 41 -33.62 -1.37 -3.92
N GLN A 42 -32.34 -1.73 -3.69
CA GLN A 42 -31.42 -2.06 -4.77
C GLN A 42 -30.35 -3.06 -4.31
N ASN A 43 -29.70 -3.69 -5.26
CA ASN A 43 -28.56 -4.55 -4.98
C ASN A 43 -27.34 -3.67 -4.69
N ILE A 44 -26.60 -4.00 -3.65
CA ILE A 44 -25.40 -3.27 -3.25
C ILE A 44 -24.23 -4.23 -3.09
N THR A 45 -23.05 -3.75 -3.40
CA THR A 45 -21.78 -4.42 -3.06
C THR A 45 -21.39 -4.05 -1.64
N LEU A 46 -21.16 -5.06 -0.81
CA LEU A 46 -20.63 -4.86 0.53
C LEU A 46 -19.14 -4.66 0.43
N THR A 47 -18.65 -3.53 0.94
CA THR A 47 -17.24 -3.15 0.91
C THR A 47 -16.72 -2.89 2.30
N LYS A 48 -15.42 -3.06 2.48
CA LYS A 48 -14.72 -2.68 3.70
C LYS A 48 -13.42 -1.99 3.37
N GLU A 49 -13.12 -0.94 4.12
CA GLU A 49 -11.90 -0.16 3.96
C GLU A 49 -10.82 -0.63 4.93
N TYR A 50 -9.60 -0.71 4.42
CA TYR A 50 -8.40 -1.05 5.17
C TYR A 50 -7.31 -0.03 4.90
N PRO A 51 -6.62 0.45 5.93
CA PRO A 51 -5.43 1.26 5.73
C PRO A 51 -4.28 0.41 5.19
N GLY A 52 -3.49 0.99 4.30
CA GLY A 52 -2.33 0.34 3.74
C GLY A 52 -1.27 1.33 3.26
N TYR A 53 -0.23 0.81 2.65
CA TYR A 53 0.85 1.61 2.09
C TYR A 53 1.32 1.04 0.76
N MET A 54 1.80 1.92 -0.10
CA MET A 54 2.34 1.54 -1.40
C MET A 54 3.83 1.25 -1.32
N THR A 55 4.28 0.28 -2.10
CA THR A 55 5.70 -0.01 -2.34
C THR A 55 5.96 -0.19 -3.82
N SER A 56 7.17 0.10 -4.26
CA SER A 56 7.61 -0.23 -5.61
C SER A 56 7.67 -1.74 -5.82
N GLU A 57 7.50 -2.21 -7.04
CA GLU A 57 7.62 -3.64 -7.40
C GLU A 57 8.97 -4.21 -6.97
N LYS A 58 10.05 -3.43 -7.18
CA LYS A 58 11.40 -3.74 -6.71
C LYS A 58 12.06 -2.47 -6.19
N THR A 59 12.82 -2.61 -5.13
CA THR A 59 13.67 -1.55 -4.58
C THR A 59 15.03 -2.16 -4.33
N VAL A 60 16.09 -1.55 -4.88
CA VAL A 60 17.46 -2.03 -4.70
C VAL A 60 18.37 -0.85 -4.37
N ASP A 61 19.15 -1.01 -3.32
CA ASP A 61 20.22 -0.09 -2.99
C ASP A 61 21.45 -0.37 -3.86
N LEU A 62 21.86 0.64 -4.59
CA LEU A 62 23.07 0.61 -5.41
C LEU A 62 24.25 0.86 -4.48
N VAL A 63 25.08 -0.15 -4.29
CA VAL A 63 26.20 -0.09 -3.36
C VAL A 63 27.53 -0.15 -4.10
N GLY A 64 28.54 0.55 -3.59
CA GLY A 64 29.92 0.39 -4.02
C GLY A 64 30.47 -0.95 -3.50
N ARG A 65 30.93 -1.81 -4.44
CA ARG A 65 31.54 -3.12 -4.12
C ARG A 65 33.07 -3.08 -4.03
N VAL A 66 33.64 -2.00 -4.51
CA VAL A 66 35.09 -1.74 -4.49
C VAL A 66 35.35 -0.39 -3.85
N SER A 67 36.55 -0.23 -3.28
CA SER A 67 36.95 1.01 -2.62
C SER A 67 37.63 1.93 -3.61
N GLY A 68 37.35 3.24 -3.54
CA GLY A 68 37.98 4.24 -4.40
C GLY A 68 37.24 5.57 -4.37
N THR A 69 37.72 6.54 -5.10
CA THR A 69 37.09 7.85 -5.22
C THR A 69 35.98 7.78 -6.27
N LEU A 70 34.77 8.30 -5.98
CA LEU A 70 33.70 8.41 -6.94
C LEU A 70 34.03 9.48 -7.98
N GLN A 71 34.31 9.07 -9.24
CA GLN A 71 34.71 10.01 -10.28
C GLN A 71 33.52 10.69 -10.95
N THR A 72 32.47 9.91 -11.27
CA THR A 72 31.37 10.41 -12.09
C THR A 72 30.06 9.88 -11.60
N ILE A 73 29.02 10.76 -11.64
CA ILE A 73 27.61 10.44 -11.50
C ILE A 73 26.97 10.70 -12.85
N ALA A 74 26.52 9.63 -13.52
CA ALA A 74 26.07 9.67 -14.92
C ALA A 74 24.55 9.66 -15.08
N TYR A 75 23.81 10.19 -14.10
CA TYR A 75 22.35 10.32 -14.15
C TYR A 75 21.92 11.62 -13.42
N ALA A 76 20.70 12.07 -13.69
CA ALA A 76 20.08 13.16 -12.93
C ALA A 76 19.24 12.57 -11.78
N PRO A 77 19.32 13.11 -10.56
CA PRO A 77 18.49 12.67 -9.43
C PRO A 77 17.01 12.66 -9.77
N GLY A 78 16.31 11.57 -9.44
CA GLY A 78 14.88 11.37 -9.76
C GLY A 78 14.58 11.02 -11.22
N SER A 79 15.62 10.85 -12.07
CA SER A 79 15.40 10.47 -13.47
C SER A 79 15.14 8.98 -13.64
N ARG A 80 14.46 8.65 -14.73
CA ARG A 80 14.26 7.28 -15.16
C ARG A 80 15.49 6.78 -15.91
N VAL A 81 15.94 5.57 -15.59
CA VAL A 81 17.10 4.93 -16.18
C VAL A 81 16.74 3.56 -16.73
N ARG A 82 17.55 3.06 -17.68
CA ARG A 82 17.38 1.73 -18.29
C ARG A 82 18.31 0.71 -17.66
N GLN A 83 17.92 -0.55 -17.69
CA GLN A 83 18.78 -1.66 -17.30
C GLN A 83 20.12 -1.60 -18.03
N GLY A 84 21.23 -1.79 -17.27
CA GLY A 84 22.58 -1.73 -17.81
C GLY A 84 23.16 -0.32 -17.98
N GLN A 85 22.34 0.74 -17.86
CA GLN A 85 22.83 2.13 -17.91
C GLN A 85 23.85 2.38 -16.81
N VAL A 86 24.97 3.02 -17.15
CA VAL A 86 25.98 3.44 -16.18
C VAL A 86 25.42 4.54 -15.30
N LEU A 87 25.53 4.39 -13.99
CA LEU A 87 25.06 5.35 -13.00
C LEU A 87 26.20 6.01 -12.26
N PHE A 88 27.19 5.21 -11.87
CA PHE A 88 28.37 5.72 -11.15
C PHE A 88 29.64 5.09 -11.70
N VAL A 89 30.73 5.85 -11.65
CA VAL A 89 32.08 5.39 -11.97
C VAL A 89 32.98 5.67 -10.78
N ILE A 90 33.51 4.61 -10.17
CA ILE A 90 34.52 4.65 -9.13
C ILE A 90 35.88 4.59 -9.86
N GLU A 91 36.88 5.28 -9.35
CA GLU A 91 38.20 5.37 -9.94
C GLU A 91 38.77 3.99 -10.31
N PRO A 92 38.97 3.70 -11.63
CA PRO A 92 39.34 2.36 -12.06
C PRO A 92 40.86 2.12 -12.15
N THR A 93 41.70 3.16 -11.97
CA THR A 93 43.14 3.15 -12.27
C THR A 93 43.85 1.96 -11.63
N VAL A 94 43.72 1.82 -10.33
CA VAL A 94 44.39 0.73 -9.57
C VAL A 94 43.88 -0.64 -10.03
N TYR A 95 42.60 -0.76 -10.32
CA TYR A 95 41.97 -2.03 -10.79
C TYR A 95 42.41 -2.39 -12.22
N GLN A 96 42.59 -1.40 -13.08
CA GLN A 96 43.19 -1.60 -14.43
C GLN A 96 44.63 -2.08 -14.33
N ASP A 97 45.43 -1.52 -13.42
CA ASP A 97 46.80 -1.96 -13.18
C ASP A 97 46.87 -3.38 -12.67
N ASN A 98 45.98 -3.76 -11.74
CA ASN A 98 45.87 -5.14 -11.25
C ASN A 98 45.50 -6.13 -12.38
N VAL A 99 44.64 -5.75 -13.31
CA VAL A 99 44.31 -6.58 -14.48
C VAL A 99 45.55 -6.76 -15.37
N ARG A 100 46.29 -5.67 -15.66
CA ARG A 100 47.52 -5.73 -16.44
C ARG A 100 48.59 -6.62 -15.80
N GLN A 101 48.75 -6.50 -14.46
CA GLN A 101 49.64 -7.37 -13.72
C GLN A 101 49.26 -8.84 -13.83
N ALA A 102 48.01 -9.18 -13.57
CA ALA A 102 47.50 -10.56 -13.66
C ALA A 102 47.63 -11.13 -15.08
N GLU A 103 47.43 -10.31 -16.12
CA GLU A 103 47.64 -10.70 -17.53
C GLU A 103 49.12 -11.05 -17.80
N ALA A 104 50.09 -10.26 -17.25
CA ALA A 104 51.51 -10.55 -17.38
C ALA A 104 51.90 -11.85 -16.66
N GLU A 105 51.35 -12.10 -15.46
CA GLU A 105 51.54 -13.32 -14.69
C GLU A 105 51.01 -14.56 -15.47
N LEU A 106 49.81 -14.45 -16.06
CA LEU A 106 49.26 -15.53 -16.90
C LEU A 106 50.14 -15.81 -18.10
N ASN A 107 50.63 -14.79 -18.80
CA ASN A 107 51.53 -14.95 -19.92
C ASN A 107 52.82 -15.66 -19.52
N THR A 108 53.39 -15.32 -18.36
CA THR A 108 54.59 -16.00 -17.82
C THR A 108 54.28 -17.47 -17.49
N ALA A 109 53.13 -17.78 -16.89
CA ALA A 109 52.74 -19.15 -16.56
C ALA A 109 52.54 -19.97 -17.83
N ARG A 110 51.94 -19.41 -18.89
CA ARG A 110 51.78 -20.05 -20.20
C ARG A 110 53.13 -20.36 -20.88
N ALA A 111 54.07 -19.43 -20.85
CA ALA A 111 55.40 -19.65 -21.43
C ALA A 111 56.12 -20.79 -20.68
N ASN A 112 56.01 -20.84 -19.33
CA ASN A 112 56.60 -21.93 -18.54
C ASN A 112 55.94 -23.27 -18.86
N LEU A 113 54.62 -23.32 -19.05
CA LEU A 113 53.91 -24.53 -19.46
C LEU A 113 54.37 -25.02 -20.85
N GLU A 114 54.52 -24.11 -21.82
CA GLU A 114 55.01 -24.42 -23.14
C GLU A 114 56.44 -24.99 -23.09
N TYR A 115 57.34 -24.39 -22.31
CA TYR A 115 58.66 -24.92 -22.04
C TYR A 115 58.63 -26.33 -21.45
N ALA A 116 57.82 -26.53 -20.41
CA ALA A 116 57.66 -27.85 -19.74
C ALA A 116 57.14 -28.93 -20.70
N GLN A 117 56.14 -28.57 -21.55
CA GLN A 117 55.58 -29.47 -22.57
C GLN A 117 56.61 -29.86 -23.63
N ASN A 118 57.35 -28.87 -24.15
CA ASN A 118 58.42 -29.09 -25.13
C ASN A 118 59.55 -29.93 -24.54
N ASN A 119 59.91 -29.72 -23.29
CA ASN A 119 60.92 -30.53 -22.59
C ASN A 119 60.45 -31.97 -22.40
N TYR A 120 59.18 -32.15 -21.94
CA TYR A 120 58.60 -33.50 -21.75
C TYR A 120 58.56 -34.27 -23.09
N THR A 121 58.18 -33.65 -24.22
CA THR A 121 58.19 -34.28 -25.53
C THR A 121 59.59 -34.71 -25.95
N ARG A 122 60.59 -33.86 -25.75
CA ARG A 122 62.01 -34.23 -26.00
C ARG A 122 62.50 -35.37 -25.14
N MET A 123 62.15 -35.42 -23.84
CA MET A 123 62.54 -36.51 -22.94
C MET A 123 61.85 -37.85 -23.33
N GLN A 124 60.60 -37.78 -23.80
CA GLN A 124 59.90 -38.93 -24.35
C GLN A 124 60.61 -39.50 -25.63
N GLU A 125 61.04 -38.64 -26.52
CA GLU A 125 61.75 -39.03 -27.72
C GLU A 125 63.12 -39.64 -27.38
N ALA A 126 63.90 -39.01 -26.45
CA ALA A 126 65.18 -39.50 -25.99
C ALA A 126 65.10 -40.85 -25.27
N MET A 127 63.99 -41.13 -24.62
CA MET A 127 63.73 -42.43 -23.98
C MET A 127 63.61 -43.55 -24.97
N LYS A 128 63.10 -43.31 -26.23
CA LYS A 128 62.96 -44.31 -27.26
C LYS A 128 64.34 -44.83 -27.78
N SER A 129 65.44 -44.05 -27.56
CA SER A 129 66.79 -44.38 -27.87
C SER A 129 67.63 -44.76 -26.63
N ASP A 130 66.97 -45.07 -25.49
CA ASP A 130 67.62 -45.34 -24.18
C ASP A 130 68.60 -44.25 -23.69
N ALA A 131 68.47 -43.01 -24.21
CA ALA A 131 69.39 -41.90 -23.86
C ALA A 131 69.05 -41.25 -22.54
N VAL A 132 67.84 -41.49 -21.94
CA VAL A 132 67.38 -40.94 -20.69
C VAL A 132 66.63 -41.98 -19.84
N SER A 133 66.66 -41.83 -18.53
CA SER A 133 65.98 -42.75 -17.62
C SER A 133 64.47 -42.47 -17.56
N ARG A 134 63.68 -43.52 -17.24
CA ARG A 134 62.21 -43.40 -17.01
C ARG A 134 61.87 -42.38 -15.92
N ILE A 135 62.72 -42.26 -14.90
CA ILE A 135 62.57 -41.28 -13.80
C ILE A 135 62.59 -39.84 -14.34
N GLN A 136 63.50 -39.57 -15.29
CA GLN A 136 63.62 -38.21 -15.90
C GLN A 136 62.39 -37.88 -16.71
N VAL A 137 61.78 -38.82 -17.43
CA VAL A 137 60.49 -38.62 -18.14
C VAL A 137 59.35 -38.38 -17.20
N LEU A 138 59.24 -39.15 -16.08
CA LEU A 138 58.23 -38.90 -15.08
C LEU A 138 58.39 -37.54 -14.41
N GLN A 139 59.61 -37.10 -14.16
CA GLN A 139 59.89 -35.74 -13.61
C GLN A 139 59.47 -34.67 -14.60
N ALA A 140 59.75 -34.83 -15.90
CA ALA A 140 59.30 -33.86 -16.91
C ALA A 140 57.79 -33.83 -17.01
N GLN A 141 57.09 -34.97 -16.92
CA GLN A 141 55.63 -35.07 -16.88
C GLN A 141 55.05 -34.35 -15.63
N SER A 142 55.65 -34.56 -14.49
CA SER A 142 55.24 -33.86 -13.24
C SER A 142 55.41 -32.33 -13.39
N ASN A 143 56.48 -31.89 -14.06
CA ASN A 143 56.69 -30.46 -14.32
C ASN A 143 55.59 -29.88 -15.26
N VAL A 144 55.14 -30.62 -16.25
CA VAL A 144 53.98 -30.20 -17.08
C VAL A 144 52.75 -30.03 -16.22
N ALA A 145 52.43 -31.01 -15.37
CA ALA A 145 51.26 -30.94 -14.46
C ALA A 145 51.33 -29.74 -13.49
N THR A 146 52.53 -29.49 -12.96
CA THR A 146 52.75 -28.34 -12.07
C THR A 146 52.59 -26.99 -12.83
N SER A 147 53.15 -26.88 -14.05
CA SER A 147 53.02 -25.69 -14.89
C SER A 147 51.56 -25.46 -15.35
N GLN A 148 50.85 -26.55 -15.65
CA GLN A 148 49.41 -26.46 -15.95
C GLN A 148 48.58 -25.90 -14.79
N ALA A 149 48.88 -26.37 -13.55
CA ALA A 149 48.25 -25.88 -12.37
C ALA A 149 48.57 -24.36 -12.13
N ALA A 150 49.79 -23.94 -12.42
CA ALA A 150 50.19 -22.54 -12.39
C ALA A 150 49.42 -21.66 -13.36
N VAL A 151 49.15 -22.15 -14.57
CA VAL A 151 48.30 -21.45 -15.57
C VAL A 151 46.89 -21.29 -15.02
N SER A 152 46.29 -22.36 -14.49
CA SER A 152 44.94 -22.31 -13.92
C SER A 152 44.85 -21.30 -12.75
N ASN A 153 45.85 -21.24 -11.90
CA ASN A 153 45.90 -20.26 -10.80
C ASN A 153 46.02 -18.83 -11.31
N ALA A 154 46.84 -18.57 -12.33
CA ALA A 154 46.97 -17.24 -12.93
C ALA A 154 45.68 -16.81 -13.67
N GLU A 155 44.98 -17.74 -14.32
CA GLU A 155 43.66 -17.48 -14.94
C GLU A 155 42.61 -17.11 -13.89
N ALA A 156 42.58 -17.78 -12.74
CA ALA A 156 41.69 -17.44 -11.64
C ALA A 156 42.01 -16.04 -11.06
N ALA A 157 43.29 -15.70 -10.90
CA ALA A 157 43.73 -14.38 -10.46
C ALA A 157 43.30 -13.28 -11.43
N LEU A 158 43.49 -13.48 -12.74
CA LEU A 158 43.04 -12.57 -13.79
C LEU A 158 41.52 -12.37 -13.78
N ASN A 159 40.73 -13.41 -13.64
CA ASN A 159 39.29 -13.32 -13.54
C ASN A 159 38.85 -12.52 -12.32
N THR A 160 39.51 -12.69 -11.19
CA THR A 160 39.26 -11.89 -9.98
C THR A 160 39.56 -10.41 -10.21
N ALA A 161 40.73 -10.08 -10.81
CA ALA A 161 41.08 -8.71 -11.14
C ALA A 161 40.08 -8.05 -12.10
N ARG A 162 39.62 -8.75 -13.15
CA ARG A 162 38.60 -8.29 -14.09
C ARG A 162 37.25 -8.07 -13.42
N THR A 163 36.85 -8.95 -12.52
CA THR A 163 35.62 -8.81 -11.75
C THR A 163 35.65 -7.56 -10.89
N ASN A 164 36.76 -7.31 -10.18
CA ASN A 164 36.93 -6.10 -9.37
C ASN A 164 36.89 -4.83 -10.23
N LEU A 165 37.55 -4.85 -11.41
CA LEU A 165 37.47 -3.74 -12.36
C LEU A 165 36.03 -3.49 -12.84
N SER A 166 35.27 -4.55 -13.08
CA SER A 166 33.86 -4.41 -13.49
C SER A 166 33.00 -3.72 -12.44
N TYR A 167 33.33 -3.89 -11.16
CA TYR A 167 32.63 -3.26 -10.04
C TYR A 167 32.93 -1.76 -9.91
N CYS A 168 33.98 -1.23 -10.57
CA CYS A 168 34.20 0.21 -10.64
C CYS A 168 33.10 0.95 -11.41
N THR A 169 32.32 0.23 -12.25
CA THR A 169 31.20 0.80 -13.00
C THR A 169 29.90 0.25 -12.45
N VAL A 170 29.18 1.07 -11.68
CA VAL A 170 27.87 0.71 -11.13
C VAL A 170 26.79 0.97 -12.16
N ARG A 171 26.02 -0.06 -12.49
CA ARG A 171 24.96 -0.01 -13.50
C ARG A 171 23.59 -0.28 -12.89
N ALA A 172 22.55 0.23 -13.55
CA ALA A 172 21.16 -0.05 -13.19
C ALA A 172 20.86 -1.55 -13.37
N PRO A 173 20.35 -2.24 -12.32
CA PRO A 173 20.00 -3.67 -12.42
C PRO A 173 18.70 -3.94 -13.19
N PHE A 174 17.83 -2.94 -13.33
CA PHE A 174 16.56 -2.97 -14.06
C PHE A 174 16.14 -1.55 -14.45
N ASP A 175 15.11 -1.44 -15.30
CA ASP A 175 14.50 -0.16 -15.65
C ASP A 175 13.76 0.41 -14.44
N GLY A 176 13.96 1.69 -14.13
CA GLY A 176 13.30 2.31 -12.97
C GLY A 176 13.71 3.76 -12.74
N THR A 177 13.28 4.31 -11.64
CA THR A 177 13.60 5.68 -11.20
C THR A 177 14.69 5.62 -10.12
N VAL A 178 15.77 6.38 -10.29
CA VAL A 178 16.90 6.44 -9.33
C VAL A 178 16.70 7.63 -8.39
N SER A 179 16.94 7.40 -7.09
CA SER A 179 16.93 8.45 -6.07
C SER A 179 18.08 9.47 -6.28
N ARG A 180 18.15 10.46 -5.40
CA ARG A 180 19.36 11.29 -5.31
C ARG A 180 20.57 10.43 -4.94
N ASN A 181 21.75 10.86 -5.35
CA ASN A 181 23.01 10.31 -4.87
C ASN A 181 23.19 10.60 -3.36
N LEU A 182 23.78 9.66 -2.66
CA LEU A 182 24.12 9.76 -1.23
C LEU A 182 25.60 10.09 -1.02
N VAL A 183 26.42 9.88 -2.07
CA VAL A 183 27.84 10.24 -2.12
C VAL A 183 28.05 11.13 -3.33
N ASP A 184 28.73 12.25 -3.16
CA ASP A 184 29.05 13.19 -4.23
C ASP A 184 30.30 12.77 -5.00
N ALA A 185 30.45 13.28 -6.23
CA ALA A 185 31.69 13.11 -6.99
C ALA A 185 32.88 13.70 -6.23
N GLY A 186 33.99 12.97 -6.16
CA GLY A 186 35.15 13.27 -5.32
C GLY A 186 35.10 12.62 -3.94
N GLY A 187 33.92 12.10 -3.52
CA GLY A 187 33.76 11.37 -2.26
C GLY A 187 34.40 9.98 -2.31
N TYR A 188 34.83 9.48 -1.17
CA TYR A 188 35.43 8.15 -1.06
C TYR A 188 34.34 7.10 -0.81
N VAL A 189 34.37 6.04 -1.59
CA VAL A 189 33.48 4.85 -1.48
C VAL A 189 34.29 3.71 -0.87
N GLY A 190 33.86 3.21 0.29
CA GLY A 190 34.42 2.00 0.90
C GLY A 190 33.63 0.78 0.47
N GLY A 191 34.27 -0.24 -0.12
CA GLY A 191 33.56 -1.34 -0.75
C GLY A 191 33.65 -2.70 -0.09
N SER A 192 34.72 -2.96 0.66
CA SER A 192 35.04 -4.35 1.06
C SER A 192 34.51 -4.77 2.43
N VAL A 193 34.40 -3.87 3.40
CA VAL A 193 34.04 -4.23 4.78
C VAL A 193 32.64 -3.72 5.14
N GLN A 194 32.28 -2.52 4.68
CA GLN A 194 30.95 -1.96 4.79
C GLN A 194 30.58 -1.32 3.45
N PRO A 195 29.74 -1.96 2.65
CA PRO A 195 29.28 -1.38 1.40
C PRO A 195 28.56 -0.05 1.64
N VAL A 196 29.01 0.99 0.95
CA VAL A 196 28.38 2.31 0.99
C VAL A 196 27.27 2.38 -0.04
N THR A 197 26.06 2.73 0.39
CA THR A 197 24.93 2.97 -0.52
C THR A 197 25.17 4.28 -1.27
N LEU A 198 25.16 4.20 -2.60
CA LEU A 198 25.35 5.33 -3.50
C LEU A 198 24.05 6.00 -3.88
N ALA A 199 23.00 5.20 -4.14
CA ALA A 199 21.63 5.61 -4.42
C ALA A 199 20.70 4.40 -4.31
N THR A 200 19.39 4.63 -4.35
CA THR A 200 18.36 3.58 -4.41
C THR A 200 17.64 3.65 -5.74
N ILE A 201 17.43 2.52 -6.42
CA ILE A 201 16.63 2.42 -7.64
C ILE A 201 15.29 1.76 -7.33
N TYR A 202 14.21 2.34 -7.86
CA TYR A 202 12.84 1.90 -7.69
C TYR A 202 12.26 1.47 -9.02
N LYS A 203 11.71 0.26 -9.10
CA LYS A 203 10.89 -0.15 -10.23
C LYS A 203 9.46 0.26 -9.94
N ASP A 204 9.02 1.36 -10.52
CA ASP A 204 7.79 2.06 -10.20
C ASP A 204 6.74 2.07 -11.34
N ASP A 205 6.90 1.23 -12.36
CA ASP A 205 5.89 1.00 -13.42
C ASP A 205 4.61 0.37 -12.85
N HIS A 206 4.78 -0.50 -11.87
CA HIS A 206 3.74 -1.09 -11.06
C HIS A 206 4.08 -0.86 -9.60
N LEU A 207 3.04 -0.68 -8.79
CA LEU A 207 3.18 -0.57 -7.36
C LEU A 207 2.41 -1.71 -6.68
N TYR A 208 2.89 -2.11 -5.55
CA TYR A 208 2.18 -2.99 -4.64
C TYR A 208 1.60 -2.16 -3.49
N THR A 209 0.41 -2.50 -3.07
CA THR A 209 -0.15 -1.99 -1.84
C THR A 209 -0.36 -3.15 -0.87
N TYR A 210 0.14 -2.99 0.35
CA TYR A 210 0.01 -3.96 1.43
C TYR A 210 -0.98 -3.45 2.45
N PHE A 211 -1.86 -4.33 2.89
CA PHE A 211 -2.82 -4.06 3.95
C PHE A 211 -3.08 -5.32 4.77
N ASN A 212 -3.59 -5.14 5.99
CA ASN A 212 -3.82 -6.22 6.92
C ASN A 212 -5.31 -6.38 7.20
N VAL A 213 -5.79 -7.60 7.15
CA VAL A 213 -7.16 -7.98 7.45
C VAL A 213 -7.18 -8.88 8.68
N ALA A 214 -8.03 -8.60 9.66
CA ALA A 214 -8.15 -9.45 10.84
C ALA A 214 -8.62 -10.86 10.44
N ASP A 215 -8.08 -11.89 11.09
CA ASP A 215 -8.31 -13.30 10.78
C ASP A 215 -9.81 -13.67 10.83
N ASN A 216 -10.51 -13.25 11.87
CA ASN A 216 -11.95 -13.49 12.03
C ASN A 216 -12.78 -12.82 10.92
N GLN A 217 -12.36 -11.65 10.44
CA GLN A 217 -13.01 -10.95 9.33
C GLN A 217 -12.76 -11.68 8.01
N TRP A 218 -11.53 -12.11 7.79
CA TRP A 218 -11.19 -12.90 6.61
C TRP A 218 -11.98 -14.20 6.53
N LEU A 219 -12.04 -14.95 7.62
CA LEU A 219 -12.84 -16.16 7.71
C LEU A 219 -14.34 -15.91 7.46
N SER A 220 -14.89 -14.82 8.01
CA SER A 220 -16.30 -14.47 7.78
C SER A 220 -16.57 -14.10 6.31
N MET A 221 -15.65 -13.45 5.63
CA MET A 221 -15.73 -13.16 4.20
C MET A 221 -15.70 -14.45 3.36
N LEU A 222 -14.79 -15.38 3.68
CA LEU A 222 -14.72 -16.69 3.03
C LEU A 222 -16.00 -17.49 3.21
N MET A 223 -16.59 -17.51 4.41
CA MET A 223 -17.83 -18.23 4.67
C MET A 223 -19.04 -17.63 3.93
N GLN A 224 -19.04 -16.32 3.67
CA GLN A 224 -20.12 -15.66 2.93
C GLN A 224 -20.02 -15.84 1.42
N GLN A 225 -18.83 -15.90 0.86
CA GLN A 225 -18.59 -15.94 -0.58
C GLN A 225 -18.04 -17.26 -1.11
N GLY A 226 -17.62 -18.19 -0.24
CA GLY A 226 -16.84 -19.34 -0.65
C GLY A 226 -15.47 -18.91 -1.22
N ASP A 227 -14.91 -19.70 -2.13
CA ASP A 227 -13.60 -19.43 -2.75
C ASP A 227 -13.58 -18.24 -3.75
N SER A 228 -14.68 -17.50 -3.86
CA SER A 228 -14.88 -16.44 -4.87
C SER A 228 -14.64 -15.03 -4.34
N ILE A 229 -13.57 -14.81 -3.55
CA ILE A 229 -13.22 -13.44 -3.14
C ILE A 229 -12.89 -12.62 -4.38
N PRO A 230 -13.53 -11.44 -4.56
CA PRO A 230 -13.24 -10.58 -5.68
C PRO A 230 -11.75 -10.20 -5.70
N ARG A 231 -11.10 -10.46 -6.81
CA ARG A 231 -9.67 -10.11 -6.97
C ARG A 231 -9.46 -8.62 -7.23
N GLN A 232 -10.51 -7.89 -7.57
CA GLN A 232 -10.45 -6.47 -7.85
C GLN A 232 -10.75 -5.66 -6.58
N VAL A 233 -9.86 -4.71 -6.28
CA VAL A 233 -9.99 -3.78 -5.16
C VAL A 233 -9.78 -2.35 -5.66
N SER A 234 -10.26 -1.37 -4.92
CA SER A 234 -10.00 0.04 -5.20
C SER A 234 -9.02 0.59 -4.17
N VAL A 235 -8.04 1.33 -4.65
CA VAL A 235 -7.02 1.98 -3.82
C VAL A 235 -7.20 3.49 -3.95
N SER A 236 -7.47 4.17 -2.84
CA SER A 236 -7.71 5.60 -2.79
C SER A 236 -6.65 6.34 -1.98
N LEU A 237 -6.26 7.53 -2.45
CA LEU A 237 -5.41 8.47 -1.74
C LEU A 237 -6.28 9.61 -1.21
N GLY A 238 -6.69 9.52 0.06
CA GLY A 238 -7.62 10.46 0.66
C GLY A 238 -9.08 10.16 0.32
N LYS A 239 -9.94 11.18 0.41
CA LYS A 239 -11.39 11.06 0.18
C LYS A 239 -11.84 11.48 -1.23
N ASP A 240 -10.89 11.82 -2.10
CA ASP A 240 -11.20 12.31 -3.45
C ASP A 240 -11.33 11.11 -4.40
N GLU A 241 -12.48 10.97 -5.05
CA GLU A 241 -12.73 9.92 -6.04
C GLU A 241 -11.76 9.97 -7.23
N LEU A 242 -11.26 11.17 -7.58
CA LEU A 242 -10.27 11.35 -8.65
C LEU A 242 -8.92 10.69 -8.33
N LEU A 243 -8.65 10.40 -7.07
CA LEU A 243 -7.44 9.74 -6.60
C LEU A 243 -7.67 8.25 -6.28
N THR A 244 -8.66 7.64 -6.92
CA THR A 244 -8.97 6.21 -6.77
C THR A 244 -8.47 5.43 -7.98
N TYR A 245 -7.71 4.39 -7.71
CA TYR A 245 -7.07 3.53 -8.70
C TYR A 245 -7.54 2.10 -8.55
N PRO A 246 -7.89 1.41 -9.65
CA PRO A 246 -8.16 -0.01 -9.61
C PRO A 246 -6.88 -0.79 -9.35
N ALA A 247 -6.97 -1.80 -8.48
CA ALA A 247 -5.87 -2.70 -8.18
C ALA A 247 -6.36 -4.15 -8.15
N GLN A 248 -5.44 -5.09 -8.30
CA GLN A 248 -5.75 -6.50 -8.36
C GLN A 248 -5.03 -7.23 -7.23
N LEU A 249 -5.77 -8.00 -6.43
CA LEU A 249 -5.19 -8.88 -5.42
C LEU A 249 -4.33 -9.93 -6.10
N ASP A 250 -3.06 -10.01 -5.74
CA ASP A 250 -2.10 -10.96 -6.30
C ASP A 250 -1.41 -11.83 -5.25
N TYR A 251 -1.52 -11.46 -3.97
CA TYR A 251 -0.91 -12.23 -2.89
C TYR A 251 -1.74 -12.16 -1.61
N LEU A 252 -1.90 -13.31 -0.99
CA LEU A 252 -2.45 -13.50 0.33
C LEU A 252 -1.42 -14.25 1.17
N SER A 253 -1.11 -13.74 2.36
CA SER A 253 -0.20 -14.43 3.27
C SER A 253 -0.72 -15.83 3.62
N PRO A 254 0.11 -16.87 3.57
CA PRO A 254 -0.28 -18.22 3.95
C PRO A 254 -0.40 -18.40 5.49
N ASN A 255 0.03 -17.41 6.26
CA ASN A 255 -0.01 -17.43 7.73
C ASN A 255 -0.61 -16.14 8.29
N VAL A 256 -1.19 -16.25 9.47
CA VAL A 256 -1.61 -15.12 10.30
C VAL A 256 -0.42 -14.64 11.12
N ASP A 257 -0.21 -13.34 11.20
CA ASP A 257 0.74 -12.75 12.14
C ASP A 257 0.19 -12.91 13.57
N LEU A 258 0.87 -13.68 14.40
CA LEU A 258 0.45 -14.01 15.76
C LEU A 258 0.47 -12.81 16.72
N ASN A 259 1.23 -11.76 16.41
CA ASN A 259 1.27 -10.55 17.25
C ASN A 259 0.06 -9.66 17.03
N THR A 260 -0.48 -9.65 15.82
CA THR A 260 -1.57 -8.75 15.42
C THR A 260 -2.89 -9.47 15.13
N GLY A 261 -2.89 -10.80 14.97
CA GLY A 261 -4.06 -11.57 14.56
C GLY A 261 -4.55 -11.20 13.15
N THR A 262 -3.64 -10.80 12.25
CA THR A 262 -4.01 -10.33 10.91
C THR A 262 -3.32 -11.12 9.81
N LEU A 263 -3.99 -11.19 8.65
CA LEU A 263 -3.40 -11.66 7.40
C LEU A 263 -2.92 -10.45 6.59
N ASN A 264 -1.70 -10.55 6.08
CA ASN A 264 -1.17 -9.56 5.15
C ASN A 264 -1.62 -9.89 3.72
N ILE A 265 -2.22 -8.92 3.07
CA ILE A 265 -2.73 -9.03 1.70
C ILE A 265 -2.03 -7.99 0.84
N ARG A 266 -1.77 -8.35 -0.41
CA ARG A 266 -1.16 -7.46 -1.39
C ARG A 266 -2.06 -7.31 -2.61
N ALA A 267 -2.16 -6.08 -3.09
CA ALA A 267 -2.74 -5.78 -4.38
C ALA A 267 -1.72 -5.06 -5.26
N ARG A 268 -1.76 -5.34 -6.55
CA ARG A 268 -0.94 -4.73 -7.58
C ARG A 268 -1.77 -3.70 -8.34
N LEU A 269 -1.18 -2.53 -8.59
CA LEU A 269 -1.76 -1.47 -9.40
C LEU A 269 -0.75 -0.94 -10.42
N ASP A 270 -1.24 -0.48 -11.55
CA ASP A 270 -0.43 0.08 -12.62
C ASP A 270 -0.17 1.57 -12.37
N ASN A 271 1.04 2.02 -12.69
CA ASN A 271 1.49 3.40 -12.53
C ASN A 271 2.09 3.96 -13.82
N PRO A 272 1.38 3.96 -14.96
CA PRO A 272 1.96 4.29 -16.27
C PRO A 272 2.45 5.74 -16.36
N LYS A 273 1.91 6.64 -15.55
CA LYS A 273 2.31 8.04 -15.50
C LYS A 273 3.42 8.33 -14.48
N GLY A 274 3.83 7.35 -13.67
CA GLY A 274 4.82 7.52 -12.61
C GLY A 274 4.42 8.51 -11.50
N LEU A 275 3.13 8.80 -11.35
CA LEU A 275 2.62 9.77 -10.37
C LEU A 275 2.62 9.22 -8.96
N LEU A 276 2.33 7.94 -8.82
CA LEU A 276 2.31 7.27 -7.54
C LEU A 276 3.73 6.90 -7.12
N LYS A 277 4.01 7.06 -5.83
CA LYS A 277 5.35 6.82 -5.26
C LYS A 277 5.29 5.78 -4.14
N SER A 278 6.36 5.02 -4.01
CA SER A 278 6.58 4.15 -2.85
C SER A 278 6.55 4.96 -1.56
N GLY A 279 5.91 4.43 -0.51
CA GLY A 279 5.75 5.08 0.78
C GLY A 279 4.45 5.86 0.96
N LEU A 280 3.60 5.99 -0.07
CA LEU A 280 2.28 6.63 0.08
C LEU A 280 1.36 5.77 0.93
N TYR A 281 0.66 6.41 1.89
CA TYR A 281 -0.43 5.80 2.63
C TYR A 281 -1.72 5.85 1.82
N VAL A 282 -2.47 4.77 1.84
CA VAL A 282 -3.67 4.58 1.03
C VAL A 282 -4.77 3.90 1.83
N SER A 283 -6.01 4.10 1.39
CA SER A 283 -7.16 3.29 1.82
C SER A 283 -7.50 2.29 0.73
N ILE A 284 -7.62 1.02 1.11
CA ILE A 284 -7.98 -0.07 0.21
C ILE A 284 -9.42 -0.47 0.48
N THR A 285 -10.28 -0.32 -0.53
CA THR A 285 -11.67 -0.76 -0.48
C THR A 285 -11.76 -2.17 -1.06
N LEU A 286 -11.98 -3.14 -0.17
CA LEU A 286 -12.14 -4.55 -0.51
C LEU A 286 -13.62 -4.89 -0.58
N PRO A 287 -14.17 -5.27 -1.75
CA PRO A 287 -15.50 -5.84 -1.85
C PRO A 287 -15.49 -7.26 -1.27
N TYR A 288 -16.51 -7.59 -0.45
CA TYR A 288 -16.57 -8.90 0.20
C TYR A 288 -17.95 -9.59 0.09
N GLY A 289 -18.89 -9.00 -0.63
CA GLY A 289 -20.20 -9.60 -0.83
C GLY A 289 -21.12 -8.72 -1.65
N GLU A 290 -22.22 -9.32 -2.06
CA GLU A 290 -23.36 -8.63 -2.65
C GLU A 290 -24.58 -8.88 -1.77
N GLN A 291 -25.32 -7.82 -1.46
CA GLN A 291 -26.61 -7.93 -0.82
C GLN A 291 -27.69 -7.57 -1.83
N GLN A 292 -28.50 -8.55 -2.16
CA GLN A 292 -29.68 -8.32 -2.99
C GLN A 292 -30.78 -7.64 -2.19
N GLN A 293 -31.53 -6.75 -2.85
CA GLN A 293 -32.68 -6.06 -2.27
C GLN A 293 -32.36 -5.33 -0.94
N ALA A 294 -31.19 -4.72 -0.84
CA ALA A 294 -30.84 -3.92 0.32
C ALA A 294 -31.76 -2.69 0.43
N ILE A 295 -32.21 -2.41 1.64
CA ILE A 295 -33.04 -1.25 1.96
C ILE A 295 -32.11 -0.04 2.22
N LEU A 296 -32.32 1.03 1.47
CA LEU A 296 -31.51 2.25 1.57
C LEU A 296 -32.38 3.45 1.92
N LEU A 297 -31.88 4.29 2.82
CA LEU A 297 -32.46 5.59 3.14
C LEU A 297 -31.39 6.68 2.99
N PRO A 298 -31.79 7.93 2.64
CA PRO A 298 -30.88 9.06 2.78
C PRO A 298 -30.37 9.20 4.22
N ASP A 299 -29.05 9.31 4.41
CA ASP A 299 -28.43 9.39 5.73
C ASP A 299 -28.97 10.61 6.53
N ALA A 300 -29.34 11.69 5.81
CA ALA A 300 -29.98 12.87 6.40
C ALA A 300 -31.39 12.60 7.02
N SER A 301 -32.01 11.48 6.70
CA SER A 301 -33.32 11.08 7.25
C SER A 301 -33.18 10.21 8.51
N ILE A 302 -31.95 9.94 8.96
CA ILE A 302 -31.64 9.10 10.09
C ILE A 302 -31.21 9.99 11.27
N GLY A 303 -31.96 9.91 12.36
CA GLY A 303 -31.62 10.56 13.61
C GLY A 303 -30.67 9.73 14.47
N THR A 304 -30.04 10.38 15.44
CA THR A 304 -29.19 9.72 16.44
C THR A 304 -29.58 10.22 17.82
N ASP A 305 -29.76 9.31 18.76
CA ASP A 305 -29.97 9.61 20.16
C ASP A 305 -29.07 8.75 21.08
N GLN A 306 -29.36 8.73 22.39
CA GLN A 306 -28.59 7.96 23.36
C GLN A 306 -28.71 6.43 23.16
N LEU A 307 -29.78 5.97 22.52
CA LEU A 307 -30.06 4.56 22.29
C LEU A 307 -29.56 4.07 20.92
N GLY A 308 -29.13 4.99 20.05
CA GLY A 308 -28.58 4.63 18.73
C GLY A 308 -29.19 5.41 17.56
N LYS A 309 -29.31 4.75 16.42
CA LYS A 309 -29.89 5.32 15.20
C LYS A 309 -31.40 5.08 15.18
N TYR A 310 -32.15 6.10 14.75
CA TYR A 310 -33.60 6.00 14.63
C TYR A 310 -34.14 6.71 13.39
N ILE A 311 -35.37 6.38 13.04
CA ILE A 311 -36.19 7.05 12.04
C ILE A 311 -37.59 7.28 12.55
N TYR A 312 -38.32 8.17 11.89
CA TYR A 312 -39.76 8.30 12.07
C TYR A 312 -40.49 7.62 10.91
N VAL A 313 -41.34 6.64 11.22
CA VAL A 313 -42.19 5.92 10.27
C VAL A 313 -43.60 6.47 10.38
N VAL A 314 -44.30 6.63 9.24
CA VAL A 314 -45.71 7.08 9.20
C VAL A 314 -46.59 5.90 8.86
N ASN A 315 -47.48 5.53 9.78
CA ASN A 315 -48.40 4.44 9.58
C ASN A 315 -49.62 4.80 8.68
N ASP A 316 -50.47 3.85 8.37
CA ASP A 316 -51.65 4.05 7.50
C ASP A 316 -52.66 5.03 8.09
N SER A 317 -52.66 5.27 9.40
CA SER A 317 -53.48 6.25 10.09
C SER A 317 -52.86 7.65 10.10
N ASN A 318 -51.75 7.87 9.39
CA ASN A 318 -50.96 9.08 9.32
C ASN A 318 -50.44 9.53 10.72
N ILE A 319 -50.10 8.57 11.55
CA ILE A 319 -49.49 8.81 12.84
C ILE A 319 -47.99 8.49 12.75
N VAL A 320 -47.13 9.42 13.22
CA VAL A 320 -45.68 9.24 13.30
C VAL A 320 -45.34 8.25 14.40
N ARG A 321 -44.47 7.31 14.11
CA ARG A 321 -43.90 6.37 15.06
C ARG A 321 -42.38 6.44 15.06
N TYR A 322 -41.83 6.68 16.22
CA TYR A 322 -40.40 6.60 16.48
C TYR A 322 -39.97 5.12 16.43
N ARG A 323 -38.88 4.83 15.71
CA ARG A 323 -38.41 3.46 15.57
C ARG A 323 -36.89 3.41 15.50
N HIS A 324 -36.28 2.60 16.35
CA HIS A 324 -34.88 2.24 16.24
C HIS A 324 -34.61 1.44 14.99
N ILE A 325 -33.43 1.67 14.40
CA ILE A 325 -32.96 0.97 13.21
C ILE A 325 -31.52 0.52 13.40
N GLU A 326 -31.20 -0.57 12.74
CA GLU A 326 -29.82 -1.01 12.57
C GLU A 326 -29.29 -0.53 11.22
N THR A 327 -28.24 0.26 11.24
CA THR A 327 -27.63 0.80 10.02
C THR A 327 -26.44 -0.04 9.58
N GLY A 328 -26.22 -0.09 8.27
CA GLY A 328 -25.04 -0.68 7.63
C GLY A 328 -24.12 0.38 7.04
N GLN A 329 -23.48 0.01 5.93
CA GLN A 329 -22.54 0.91 5.22
C GLN A 329 -23.24 2.09 4.55
N LEU A 330 -22.49 3.15 4.32
CA LEU A 330 -22.89 4.27 3.48
C LEU A 330 -22.64 3.89 2.02
N ILE A 331 -23.61 4.11 1.15
CA ILE A 331 -23.52 3.83 -0.28
C ILE A 331 -23.48 5.17 -1.01
N GLY A 332 -22.39 5.41 -1.71
CA GLY A 332 -22.09 6.75 -2.21
C GLY A 332 -22.01 7.73 -1.03
N ASP A 333 -22.29 8.99 -1.29
CA ASP A 333 -22.17 10.03 -0.25
C ASP A 333 -23.46 10.29 0.53
N SER A 334 -24.56 9.60 0.22
CA SER A 334 -25.86 10.02 0.70
C SER A 334 -26.82 8.93 1.16
N LEU A 335 -26.65 7.68 0.75
CA LEU A 335 -27.55 6.59 1.07
C LEU A 335 -26.98 5.66 2.13
N ARG A 336 -27.73 5.41 3.19
CA ARG A 336 -27.38 4.49 4.26
C ARG A 336 -28.15 3.18 4.10
N GLN A 337 -27.44 2.07 4.12
CA GLN A 337 -28.04 0.75 4.22
C GLN A 337 -28.73 0.59 5.57
N ILE A 338 -29.95 0.02 5.56
CA ILE A 338 -30.69 -0.36 6.77
C ILE A 338 -30.75 -1.87 6.84
N ARG A 339 -30.22 -2.43 7.91
CA ARG A 339 -30.20 -3.87 8.15
C ARG A 339 -31.49 -4.38 8.81
N ALA A 340 -32.03 -3.57 9.71
CA ALA A 340 -33.29 -3.89 10.42
C ALA A 340 -34.01 -2.61 10.86
N GLY A 341 -35.34 -2.71 11.06
CA GLY A 341 -36.16 -1.65 11.64
C GLY A 341 -37.14 -0.97 10.67
N ILE A 342 -37.04 -1.20 9.35
CA ILE A 342 -38.03 -0.73 8.37
C ILE A 342 -38.21 -1.75 7.26
N THR A 343 -39.41 -1.77 6.68
CA THR A 343 -39.73 -2.59 5.51
C THR A 343 -39.87 -1.75 4.24
N PRO A 344 -39.70 -2.33 3.04
CA PRO A 344 -39.79 -1.59 1.77
C PRO A 344 -41.15 -0.89 1.50
N ARG A 345 -42.20 -1.31 2.19
CA ARG A 345 -43.57 -0.79 2.00
C ARG A 345 -43.89 0.37 2.91
N GLU A 346 -43.17 0.54 4.02
CA GLU A 346 -43.43 1.58 5.00
C GLU A 346 -42.94 2.96 4.49
N ARG A 347 -43.63 4.00 4.95
CA ARG A 347 -43.26 5.40 4.67
C ARG A 347 -42.42 5.94 5.83
N TYR A 348 -41.34 6.63 5.54
CA TYR A 348 -40.51 7.30 6.53
C TYR A 348 -40.46 8.82 6.28
N VAL A 349 -40.19 9.59 7.32
CA VAL A 349 -40.04 11.05 7.24
C VAL A 349 -38.68 11.40 6.65
N THR A 350 -38.66 12.13 5.54
CA THR A 350 -37.43 12.45 4.79
C THR A 350 -36.74 13.70 5.31
N LYS A 351 -37.50 14.69 5.81
CA LYS A 351 -36.97 15.99 6.26
C LYS A 351 -37.68 16.42 7.53
N ALA A 352 -37.06 17.37 8.23
CA ALA A 352 -37.64 18.00 9.41
C ALA A 352 -37.85 17.05 10.61
N LEU A 353 -36.92 16.17 10.88
CA LEU A 353 -36.94 15.25 12.06
C LEU A 353 -37.20 15.98 13.39
N MET A 354 -36.76 17.22 13.52
CA MET A 354 -36.98 18.05 14.72
C MET A 354 -38.40 18.56 14.88
N LYS A 355 -39.23 18.50 13.83
CA LYS A 355 -40.64 18.99 13.84
C LYS A 355 -41.64 17.88 14.19
N VAL A 356 -41.21 16.62 14.21
CA VAL A 356 -42.08 15.46 14.47
C VAL A 356 -41.75 14.83 15.83
N ARG A 357 -42.76 14.22 16.42
CA ARG A 357 -42.65 13.45 17.65
C ARG A 357 -43.45 12.17 17.58
N ASP A 358 -43.08 11.17 18.36
CA ASP A 358 -43.86 9.94 18.44
C ASP A 358 -45.31 10.22 18.81
N GLY A 359 -46.24 9.52 18.16
CA GLY A 359 -47.68 9.69 18.34
C GLY A 359 -48.31 10.89 17.62
N MET A 360 -47.54 11.73 16.97
CA MET A 360 -48.05 12.94 16.30
C MET A 360 -48.82 12.58 15.02
N LYS A 361 -50.00 13.16 14.83
CA LYS A 361 -50.77 13.07 13.59
C LYS A 361 -50.23 14.07 12.57
N VAL A 362 -49.99 13.63 11.34
CA VAL A 362 -49.37 14.43 10.29
C VAL A 362 -50.19 14.32 8.97
N HIS A 363 -49.97 15.27 8.08
CA HIS A 363 -50.41 15.16 6.68
C HIS A 363 -49.21 14.78 5.81
N PRO A 364 -49.08 13.52 5.40
CA PRO A 364 -47.92 13.09 4.61
C PRO A 364 -48.01 13.60 3.19
N ILE A 365 -46.88 14.21 2.72
CA ILE A 365 -46.67 14.60 1.32
C ILE A 365 -45.62 13.67 0.77
N ASP A 366 -46.01 12.86 -0.21
CA ASP A 366 -45.11 11.95 -0.92
C ASP A 366 -44.13 12.80 -1.76
N ASN A 367 -42.82 12.48 -1.64
CA ASN A 367 -41.72 13.22 -2.28
C ASN A 367 -41.14 12.38 -3.41
#